data_3f2bac09233345f583cffb020b75572d
#
_entry.id   3f2bac09233345f583cffb020b75572d
#
_cell.length_a   1.000
_cell.length_b   1.000
_cell.length_c   1.000
_cell.angle_alpha   90.00
_cell.angle_beta   90.00
_cell.angle_gamma   90.00
#
_symmetry.space_group_name_H-M   'P 1'
#
loop_
_entity.id
_entity.type
_entity.pdbx_description
1 polymer ?
#
loop_
_entity_poly.entity_id
_entity_poly.type
_entity_poly.pdbx_seq_one_letter_code
_entity_poly.pdbx_strand_id
1 'polypeptide(L)'
;MTEQGASDRIDQLIQALHDENEALRDHAIASLGQTGPEALPRLIDLMADEDAVIREAAASAVVRMGPSVVEPMIEALQDDSWAIREQAASALGKLRDRRATEPLVKAIHDRDGAVRTAAVWALERIGDSQAVPGLIDALMDNTLREDAARVLKKI
;
A
#
# COMPACT_ATOMS: atom_id res chain seq x y z
N MET A 1 25.04 -10.01 -14.60
CA MET A 1 24.74 -10.41 -13.19
C MET A 1 23.95 -11.70 -13.29
N THR A 2 24.32 -12.76 -12.59
CA THR A 2 23.59 -14.04 -12.61
C THR A 2 22.28 -13.87 -11.79
N GLU A 3 21.24 -14.62 -12.12
CA GLU A 3 19.95 -14.61 -11.35
C GLU A 3 20.19 -14.87 -9.85
N GLN A 4 21.13 -15.77 -9.52
CA GLN A 4 21.52 -16.05 -8.14
C GLN A 4 22.06 -14.80 -7.43
N GLY A 5 22.92 -14.01 -8.06
CA GLY A 5 23.47 -12.79 -7.47
C GLY A 5 22.42 -11.68 -7.25
N ALA A 6 21.38 -11.63 -8.09
CA ALA A 6 20.27 -10.71 -7.91
C ALA A 6 19.39 -11.13 -6.71
N SER A 7 19.11 -12.43 -6.57
CA SER A 7 18.37 -12.97 -5.42
C SER A 7 19.08 -12.73 -4.11
N ASP A 8 20.39 -13.04 -4.05
CA ASP A 8 21.21 -12.85 -2.84
C ASP A 8 21.24 -11.36 -2.40
N ARG A 9 21.26 -10.44 -3.36
CA ARG A 9 21.20 -9.01 -3.08
C ARG A 9 19.86 -8.59 -2.51
N ILE A 10 18.74 -9.12 -3.05
CA ILE A 10 17.40 -8.85 -2.52
C ILE A 10 17.30 -9.37 -1.09
N ASP A 11 17.84 -10.57 -0.79
CA ASP A 11 17.86 -11.14 0.55
C ASP A 11 18.57 -10.24 1.57
N GLN A 12 19.75 -9.73 1.20
CA GLN A 12 20.52 -8.82 2.04
C GLN A 12 19.74 -7.51 2.31
N LEU A 13 19.10 -6.96 1.28
CA LEU A 13 18.31 -5.73 1.42
C LEU A 13 17.05 -5.95 2.28
N ILE A 14 16.37 -7.08 2.13
CA ILE A 14 15.24 -7.46 2.98
C ILE A 14 15.69 -7.59 4.44
N GLN A 15 16.82 -8.25 4.68
CA GLN A 15 17.37 -8.35 6.03
C GLN A 15 17.70 -6.97 6.62
N ALA A 16 18.18 -6.03 5.82
CA ALA A 16 18.47 -4.66 6.25
C ALA A 16 17.21 -3.85 6.60
N LEU A 17 16.00 -4.27 6.17
CA LEU A 17 14.75 -3.66 6.64
C LEU A 17 14.51 -3.91 8.14
N HIS A 18 15.09 -4.98 8.71
CA HIS A 18 14.98 -5.32 10.12
C HIS A 18 16.10 -4.68 10.98
N ASP A 19 16.96 -3.86 10.40
CA ASP A 19 18.05 -3.21 11.14
C ASP A 19 17.50 -2.12 12.07
N GLU A 20 18.05 -2.00 13.27
CA GLU A 20 17.67 -0.95 14.22
C GLU A 20 18.09 0.45 13.74
N ASN A 21 19.10 0.52 12.86
CA ASN A 21 19.56 1.77 12.28
C ASN A 21 18.64 2.25 11.16
N GLU A 22 17.94 3.35 11.41
CA GLU A 22 17.01 3.98 10.45
C GLU A 22 17.68 4.29 9.10
N ALA A 23 18.92 4.77 9.10
CA ALA A 23 19.64 5.09 7.86
C ALA A 23 19.91 3.84 7.01
N LEU A 24 20.13 2.67 7.62
CA LEU A 24 20.29 1.41 6.91
C LEU A 24 18.94 0.92 6.35
N ARG A 25 17.86 1.06 7.11
CA ARG A 25 16.51 0.77 6.62
C ARG A 25 16.15 1.65 5.42
N ASP A 26 16.39 2.96 5.51
CA ASP A 26 16.11 3.91 4.43
C ASP A 26 16.90 3.59 3.17
N HIS A 27 18.17 3.21 3.33
CA HIS A 27 18.99 2.74 2.21
C HIS A 27 18.42 1.47 1.58
N ALA A 28 17.99 0.50 2.40
CA ALA A 28 17.39 -0.73 1.93
C ALA A 28 16.08 -0.47 1.17
N ILE A 29 15.19 0.39 1.71
CA ILE A 29 13.95 0.81 1.05
C ILE A 29 14.23 1.43 -0.33
N ALA A 30 15.21 2.36 -0.38
CA ALA A 30 15.56 3.02 -1.62
C ALA A 30 16.13 2.04 -2.67
N SER A 31 16.98 1.11 -2.22
CA SER A 31 17.60 0.11 -3.07
C SER A 31 16.60 -0.93 -3.58
N LEU A 32 15.70 -1.42 -2.71
CA LEU A 32 14.63 -2.36 -3.08
C LEU A 32 13.68 -1.74 -4.11
N GLY A 33 13.36 -0.45 -3.97
CA GLY A 33 12.55 0.27 -4.98
C GLY A 33 13.20 0.33 -6.37
N GLN A 34 14.47 0.02 -6.50
CA GLN A 34 15.22 0.02 -7.76
C GLN A 34 15.55 -1.39 -8.28
N THR A 35 15.26 -2.46 -7.52
CA THR A 35 15.63 -3.83 -7.90
C THR A 35 14.75 -4.44 -8.99
N GLY A 36 13.60 -3.82 -9.31
CA GLY A 36 12.68 -4.37 -10.28
C GLY A 36 11.65 -5.35 -9.69
N PRO A 37 10.87 -6.02 -10.56
CA PRO A 37 9.71 -6.80 -10.14
C PRO A 37 10.06 -8.06 -9.32
N GLU A 38 11.32 -8.52 -9.35
CA GLU A 38 11.73 -9.74 -8.66
C GLU A 38 11.60 -9.64 -7.13
N ALA A 39 11.72 -8.44 -6.56
CA ALA A 39 11.57 -8.21 -5.14
C ALA A 39 10.10 -8.10 -4.69
N LEU A 40 9.18 -7.83 -5.61
CA LEU A 40 7.80 -7.48 -5.30
C LEU A 40 7.05 -8.55 -4.50
N PRO A 41 7.06 -9.86 -4.86
CA PRO A 41 6.35 -10.88 -4.09
C PRO A 41 6.79 -10.92 -2.62
N ARG A 42 8.09 -10.81 -2.37
CA ARG A 42 8.66 -10.86 -1.03
C ARG A 42 8.34 -9.59 -0.22
N LEU A 43 8.27 -8.44 -0.88
CA LEU A 43 7.84 -7.19 -0.23
C LEU A 43 6.35 -7.24 0.13
N ILE A 44 5.51 -7.86 -0.70
CA ILE A 44 4.10 -8.08 -0.37
C ILE A 44 3.97 -8.99 0.86
N ASP A 45 4.72 -10.09 0.93
CA ASP A 45 4.74 -10.96 2.12
C ASP A 45 5.13 -10.19 3.40
N LEU A 46 6.12 -9.30 3.31
CA LEU A 46 6.55 -8.46 4.43
C LEU A 46 5.50 -7.41 4.86
N MET A 47 4.52 -7.08 4.03
CA MET A 47 3.39 -6.24 4.43
C MET A 47 2.48 -6.93 5.47
N ALA A 48 2.64 -8.24 5.71
CA ALA A 48 1.97 -8.98 6.77
C ALA A 48 2.85 -9.23 8.01
N ASP A 49 4.06 -8.65 8.07
CA ASP A 49 4.96 -8.80 9.20
C ASP A 49 4.31 -8.35 10.53
N GLU A 50 4.68 -8.98 11.63
CA GLU A 50 4.18 -8.62 12.97
C GLU A 50 4.62 -7.20 13.35
N ASP A 51 5.81 -6.79 12.95
CA ASP A 51 6.34 -5.44 13.19
C ASP A 51 5.77 -4.43 12.19
N ALA A 52 5.06 -3.44 12.70
CA ALA A 52 4.49 -2.35 11.90
C ALA A 52 5.56 -1.55 11.13
N VAL A 53 6.77 -1.42 11.69
CA VAL A 53 7.89 -0.72 11.02
C VAL A 53 8.30 -1.47 9.76
N ILE A 54 8.34 -2.81 9.82
CA ILE A 54 8.69 -3.64 8.67
C ILE A 54 7.59 -3.59 7.61
N ARG A 55 6.32 -3.68 8.02
CA ARG A 55 5.19 -3.54 7.08
C ARG A 55 5.26 -2.22 6.31
N GLU A 56 5.50 -1.12 7.01
CA GLU A 56 5.59 0.21 6.40
C GLU A 56 6.83 0.36 5.51
N ALA A 57 7.97 -0.21 5.93
CA ALA A 57 9.20 -0.22 5.13
C ALA A 57 9.01 -0.97 3.81
N ALA A 58 8.39 -2.16 3.86
CA ALA A 58 8.07 -2.95 2.68
C ALA A 58 7.13 -2.19 1.72
N ALA A 59 6.05 -1.61 2.24
CA ALA A 59 5.12 -0.81 1.44
C ALA A 59 5.81 0.44 0.84
N SER A 60 6.73 1.07 1.57
CA SER A 60 7.50 2.20 1.08
C SER A 60 8.44 1.82 -0.07
N ALA A 61 9.08 0.65 0.02
CA ALA A 61 9.89 0.11 -1.08
C ALA A 61 9.04 -0.17 -2.34
N VAL A 62 7.84 -0.76 -2.17
CA VAL A 62 6.90 -0.99 -3.26
C VAL A 62 6.49 0.32 -3.93
N VAL A 63 6.13 1.34 -3.15
CA VAL A 63 5.75 2.66 -3.71
C VAL A 63 6.88 3.27 -4.55
N ARG A 64 8.14 3.06 -4.17
CA ARG A 64 9.30 3.54 -4.92
C ARG A 64 9.50 2.85 -6.27
N MET A 65 8.91 1.67 -6.49
CA MET A 65 8.90 1.01 -7.80
C MET A 65 8.02 1.74 -8.83
N GLY A 66 7.18 2.66 -8.37
CA GLY A 66 6.38 3.55 -9.23
C GLY A 66 5.15 2.87 -9.83
N PRO A 67 4.67 3.34 -11.00
CA PRO A 67 3.38 2.92 -11.57
C PRO A 67 3.27 1.44 -11.94
N SER A 68 4.39 0.73 -12.08
CA SER A 68 4.41 -0.70 -12.43
C SER A 68 3.76 -1.60 -11.38
N VAL A 69 3.70 -1.14 -10.12
CA VAL A 69 3.13 -1.93 -9.01
C VAL A 69 1.64 -1.65 -8.78
N VAL A 70 1.01 -0.76 -9.53
CA VAL A 70 -0.41 -0.40 -9.32
C VAL A 70 -1.32 -1.62 -9.46
N GLU A 71 -1.19 -2.41 -10.52
CA GLU A 71 -2.00 -3.62 -10.71
C GLU A 71 -1.73 -4.67 -9.62
N PRO A 72 -0.47 -5.03 -9.29
CA PRO A 72 -0.20 -5.90 -8.14
C PRO A 72 -0.79 -5.40 -6.82
N MET A 73 -0.79 -4.09 -6.56
CA MET A 73 -1.40 -3.54 -5.34
C MET A 73 -2.93 -3.57 -5.38
N ILE A 74 -3.55 -3.43 -6.56
CA ILE A 74 -4.99 -3.64 -6.73
C ILE A 74 -5.36 -5.11 -6.43
N GLU A 75 -4.57 -6.07 -6.89
CA GLU A 75 -4.74 -7.49 -6.56
C GLU A 75 -4.56 -7.72 -5.05
N ALA A 76 -3.56 -7.12 -4.42
CA ALA A 76 -3.30 -7.23 -2.98
C ALA A 76 -4.43 -6.68 -2.09
N LEU A 77 -5.33 -5.84 -2.61
CA LEU A 77 -6.56 -5.44 -1.90
C LEU A 77 -7.52 -6.61 -1.62
N GLN A 78 -7.32 -7.76 -2.26
CA GLN A 78 -8.14 -8.97 -2.07
C GLN A 78 -7.43 -10.04 -1.24
N ASP A 79 -6.25 -9.76 -0.68
CA ASP A 79 -5.48 -10.70 0.11
C ASP A 79 -6.22 -11.15 1.39
N ASP A 80 -5.95 -12.36 1.85
CA ASP A 80 -6.54 -12.87 3.09
C ASP A 80 -6.09 -12.08 4.32
N SER A 81 -4.83 -11.61 4.34
CA SER A 81 -4.26 -10.79 5.39
C SER A 81 -4.80 -9.34 5.35
N TRP A 82 -5.45 -8.93 6.43
CA TRP A 82 -5.89 -7.53 6.56
C TRP A 82 -4.73 -6.54 6.48
N ALA A 83 -3.54 -6.92 6.98
CA ALA A 83 -2.38 -6.06 6.97
C ALA A 83 -1.88 -5.81 5.54
N ILE A 84 -1.86 -6.85 4.67
CA ILE A 84 -1.53 -6.69 3.25
C ILE A 84 -2.56 -5.79 2.57
N ARG A 85 -3.88 -6.00 2.80
CA ARG A 85 -4.93 -5.16 2.20
C ARG A 85 -4.80 -3.69 2.64
N GLU A 86 -4.54 -3.42 3.93
CA GLU A 86 -4.31 -2.08 4.47
C GLU A 86 -3.11 -1.40 3.81
N GLN A 87 -1.96 -2.10 3.77
CA GLN A 87 -0.74 -1.58 3.15
C GLN A 87 -0.90 -1.36 1.65
N ALA A 88 -1.63 -2.24 0.95
CA ALA A 88 -1.95 -2.09 -0.46
C ALA A 88 -2.80 -0.83 -0.70
N ALA A 89 -3.85 -0.59 0.10
CA ALA A 89 -4.65 0.63 0.02
C ALA A 89 -3.79 1.88 0.25
N SER A 90 -2.94 1.86 1.28
CA SER A 90 -2.01 2.95 1.59
C SER A 90 -1.03 3.21 0.44
N ALA A 91 -0.43 2.17 -0.14
CA ALA A 91 0.49 2.27 -1.27
C ALA A 91 -0.20 2.88 -2.50
N LEU A 92 -1.41 2.44 -2.83
CA LEU A 92 -2.21 2.99 -3.94
C LEU A 92 -2.52 4.48 -3.74
N GLY A 93 -2.82 4.90 -2.51
CA GLY A 93 -3.01 6.32 -2.19
C GLY A 93 -1.73 7.15 -2.37
N LYS A 94 -0.56 6.59 -2.03
CA LYS A 94 0.75 7.25 -2.25
C LYS A 94 1.09 7.35 -3.74
N LEU A 95 0.75 6.33 -4.53
CA LEU A 95 0.95 6.30 -5.98
C LEU A 95 0.02 7.25 -6.74
N ARG A 96 -1.15 7.59 -6.19
CA ARG A 96 -2.15 8.52 -6.77
C ARG A 96 -2.62 8.14 -8.18
N ASP A 97 -2.67 6.86 -8.50
CA ASP A 97 -3.11 6.38 -9.80
C ASP A 97 -4.62 6.13 -9.82
N ARG A 98 -5.32 6.72 -10.79
CA ARG A 98 -6.80 6.63 -10.90
C ARG A 98 -7.31 5.22 -11.18
N ARG A 99 -6.48 4.32 -11.68
CA ARG A 99 -6.85 2.90 -11.84
C ARG A 99 -7.27 2.26 -10.53
N ALA A 100 -6.76 2.77 -9.40
CA ALA A 100 -7.11 2.27 -8.07
C ALA A 100 -8.45 2.81 -7.53
N THR A 101 -9.10 3.78 -8.17
CA THR A 101 -10.31 4.43 -7.64
C THR A 101 -11.42 3.43 -7.37
N GLU A 102 -11.85 2.66 -8.38
CA GLU A 102 -12.94 1.67 -8.21
C GLU A 102 -12.57 0.54 -7.22
N PRO A 103 -11.38 -0.08 -7.28
CA PRO A 103 -10.93 -1.04 -6.27
C PRO A 103 -10.95 -0.49 -4.85
N LEU A 104 -10.52 0.75 -4.64
CA LEU A 104 -10.54 1.39 -3.32
C LEU A 104 -11.96 1.73 -2.84
N VAL A 105 -12.86 2.10 -3.75
CA VAL A 105 -14.30 2.25 -3.42
C VAL A 105 -14.89 0.93 -2.91
N LYS A 106 -14.50 -0.21 -3.45
CA LYS A 106 -14.90 -1.52 -2.91
C LYS A 106 -14.28 -1.77 -1.52
N ALA A 107 -13.02 -1.39 -1.32
CA ALA A 107 -12.30 -1.55 -0.06
C ALA A 107 -12.85 -0.69 1.10
N ILE A 108 -13.65 0.35 0.84
CA ILE A 108 -14.41 1.08 1.88
C ILE A 108 -15.33 0.13 2.67
N HIS A 109 -15.77 -0.97 2.07
CA HIS A 109 -16.65 -1.97 2.69
C HIS A 109 -15.89 -3.20 3.22
N ASP A 110 -14.57 -3.11 3.37
CA ASP A 110 -13.75 -4.20 3.91
C ASP A 110 -14.23 -4.60 5.31
N ARG A 111 -14.09 -5.89 5.63
CA ARG A 111 -14.40 -6.44 6.95
C ARG A 111 -13.54 -5.83 8.07
N ASP A 112 -12.32 -5.39 7.74
CA ASP A 112 -11.39 -4.79 8.69
C ASP A 112 -11.44 -3.25 8.66
N GLY A 113 -11.51 -2.64 9.85
CA GLY A 113 -11.62 -1.19 10.00
C GLY A 113 -10.40 -0.41 9.52
N ALA A 114 -9.19 -0.98 9.70
CA ALA A 114 -7.96 -0.34 9.24
C ALA A 114 -7.92 -0.26 7.72
N VAL A 115 -8.36 -1.32 7.04
CA VAL A 115 -8.46 -1.34 5.57
C VAL A 115 -9.47 -0.31 5.07
N ARG A 116 -10.67 -0.22 5.71
CA ARG A 116 -11.67 0.79 5.34
C ARG A 116 -11.12 2.21 5.47
N THR A 117 -10.44 2.51 6.58
CA THR A 117 -9.84 3.83 6.82
C THR A 117 -8.73 4.14 5.81
N ALA A 118 -7.86 3.17 5.53
CA ALA A 118 -6.80 3.31 4.53
C ALA A 118 -7.37 3.57 3.12
N ALA A 119 -8.47 2.90 2.76
CA ALA A 119 -9.15 3.11 1.48
C ALA A 119 -9.70 4.53 1.32
N VAL A 120 -10.38 5.07 2.34
CA VAL A 120 -10.88 6.46 2.32
C VAL A 120 -9.72 7.45 2.22
N TRP A 121 -8.65 7.25 2.99
CA TRP A 121 -7.44 8.06 2.90
C TRP A 121 -6.80 8.01 1.49
N ALA A 122 -6.74 6.83 0.89
CA ALA A 122 -6.20 6.65 -0.45
C ALA A 122 -7.03 7.39 -1.50
N LEU A 123 -8.36 7.31 -1.43
CA LEU A 123 -9.27 8.03 -2.31
C LEU A 123 -9.12 9.56 -2.18
N GLU A 124 -8.91 10.08 -0.97
CA GLU A 124 -8.57 11.48 -0.77
C GLU A 124 -7.29 11.89 -1.53
N ARG A 125 -6.27 11.05 -1.48
CA ARG A 125 -4.97 11.30 -2.13
C ARG A 125 -5.04 11.24 -3.64
N ILE A 126 -5.87 10.36 -4.18
CA ILE A 126 -6.11 10.22 -5.63
C ILE A 126 -6.92 11.40 -6.15
N GLY A 127 -7.96 11.85 -5.40
CA GLY A 127 -8.77 13.00 -5.75
C GLY A 127 -9.63 12.79 -7.00
N ASP A 128 -10.07 11.55 -7.26
CA ASP A 128 -10.89 11.23 -8.43
C ASP A 128 -12.38 11.32 -8.09
N SER A 129 -13.11 12.16 -8.82
CA SER A 129 -14.56 12.34 -8.62
C SER A 129 -15.39 11.08 -8.84
N GLN A 130 -14.86 10.07 -9.50
CA GLN A 130 -15.52 8.75 -9.60
C GLN A 130 -15.67 8.06 -8.25
N ALA A 131 -14.94 8.47 -7.22
CA ALA A 131 -15.10 7.99 -5.85
C ALA A 131 -16.35 8.55 -5.13
N VAL A 132 -16.96 9.61 -5.62
CA VAL A 132 -18.07 10.33 -4.93
C VAL A 132 -19.22 9.41 -4.53
N PRO A 133 -19.78 8.53 -5.41
CA PRO A 133 -20.86 7.65 -4.99
C PRO A 133 -20.49 6.74 -3.81
N GLY A 134 -19.32 6.12 -3.85
CA GLY A 134 -18.85 5.25 -2.76
C GLY A 134 -18.56 6.01 -1.47
N LEU A 135 -18.04 7.24 -1.55
CA LEU A 135 -17.84 8.10 -0.38
C LEU A 135 -19.16 8.56 0.24
N ILE A 136 -20.23 8.74 -0.56
CA ILE A 136 -21.56 9.02 -0.03
C ILE A 136 -22.07 7.80 0.77
N ASP A 137 -21.91 6.59 0.26
CA ASP A 137 -22.26 5.37 0.99
C ASP A 137 -21.46 5.24 2.31
N ALA A 138 -20.19 5.61 2.31
CA ALA A 138 -19.34 5.63 3.50
C ALA A 138 -19.82 6.58 4.61
N LEU A 139 -20.66 7.59 4.30
CA LEU A 139 -21.27 8.44 5.32
C LEU A 139 -22.23 7.69 6.26
N MET A 140 -22.71 6.52 5.83
CA MET A 140 -23.59 5.66 6.64
C MET A 140 -22.79 4.80 7.64
N ASP A 141 -21.48 4.65 7.45
CA ASP A 141 -20.59 3.98 8.40
C ASP A 141 -20.14 4.98 9.47
N ASN A 142 -20.45 4.69 10.73
CA ASN A 142 -20.12 5.57 11.86
C ASN A 142 -18.62 5.79 12.02
N THR A 143 -17.79 4.83 11.60
CA THR A 143 -16.32 4.92 11.70
C THR A 143 -15.69 5.74 10.57
N LEU A 144 -16.36 5.84 9.42
CA LEU A 144 -15.84 6.53 8.23
C LEU A 144 -16.51 7.87 7.95
N ARG A 145 -17.63 8.16 8.62
CA ARG A 145 -18.49 9.32 8.32
C ARG A 145 -17.73 10.65 8.25
N GLU A 146 -16.90 10.92 9.24
CA GLU A 146 -16.16 12.18 9.31
C GLU A 146 -15.10 12.27 8.20
N ASP A 147 -14.39 11.17 7.97
CA ASP A 147 -13.36 11.11 6.92
C ASP A 147 -13.98 11.19 5.52
N ALA A 148 -15.06 10.45 5.27
CA ALA A 148 -15.78 10.52 4.00
C ALA A 148 -16.35 11.92 3.73
N ALA A 149 -16.94 12.56 4.75
CA ALA A 149 -17.44 13.93 4.63
C ALA A 149 -16.32 14.94 4.34
N ARG A 150 -15.15 14.76 4.95
CA ARG A 150 -13.97 15.58 4.70
C ARG A 150 -13.46 15.42 3.28
N VAL A 151 -13.40 14.18 2.78
CA VAL A 151 -12.95 13.88 1.41
C VAL A 151 -13.92 14.44 0.37
N LEU A 152 -15.23 14.25 0.56
CA LEU A 152 -16.28 14.78 -0.33
C LEU A 152 -16.24 16.32 -0.49
N LYS A 153 -15.72 17.04 0.51
CA LYS A 153 -15.55 18.49 0.42
C LYS A 153 -14.34 18.90 -0.43
N LYS A 154 -13.42 17.97 -0.68
CA LYS A 154 -12.15 18.24 -1.41
C LYS A 154 -12.19 17.78 -2.86
N ILE A 155 -13.03 16.79 -3.19
CA ILE A 155 -13.22 16.30 -4.55
C ILE A 155 -14.32 17.09 -5.25
#